data_7569682f3f31b67377afdb43c8a2f45d
#
_entry.id   7569682f3f31b67377afdb43c8a2f45d
#
_cell.length_a   1.000
_cell.length_b   1.000
_cell.length_c   1.000
_cell.angle_alpha   90.00
_cell.angle_beta   90.00
_cell.angle_gamma   90.00
#
_symmetry.space_group_name_H-M   'P 1'
#
loop_
_entity.id
_entity.type
_entity.pdbx_description
1 polymer ?
#
loop_
_entity_poly.entity_id
_entity_poly.type
_entity_poly.pdbx_seq_one_letter_code
_entity_poly.pdbx_strand_id
1 'polypeptide(L)' 'MKGIILILLFTGELEYRAFEYEPSGSTNEEIVISCSERAEELRDEISTHSWDDPRGQGFYLKDGTGTIQGHIC' A
#
# COMPACT_ATOMS: atom_id res chain seq x y z
N MET A 1 -8.54 -17.70 -7.19
CA MET A 1 -7.11 -17.53 -6.80
C MET A 1 -6.97 -16.28 -5.92
N LYS A 2 -6.22 -16.39 -4.85
CA LYS A 2 -5.96 -15.22 -4.01
C LYS A 2 -4.55 -14.72 -4.26
N GLY A 3 -4.39 -13.40 -4.30
CA GLY A 3 -3.10 -12.75 -4.38
C GLY A 3 -2.72 -12.10 -3.05
N ILE A 4 -1.46 -11.75 -2.93
CA ILE A 4 -0.94 -11.05 -1.74
C ILE A 4 -0.24 -9.78 -2.18
N ILE A 5 -0.58 -8.67 -1.50
CA ILE A 5 0.09 -7.39 -1.67
C ILE A 5 0.92 -7.15 -0.41
N LEU A 6 2.20 -6.82 -0.59
CA LEU A 6 3.06 -6.42 0.52
C LEU A 6 3.17 -4.90 0.51
N ILE A 7 2.69 -4.27 1.57
CA ILE A 7 2.81 -2.82 1.76
C ILE A 7 4.04 -2.55 2.62
N LEU A 8 4.97 -1.77 2.08
CA LEU A 8 6.17 -1.39 2.83
C LEU A 8 5.87 -0.16 3.68
N LEU A 9 6.04 -0.32 4.98
CA LEU A 9 5.78 0.70 5.98
C LEU A 9 7.07 1.10 6.69
N PHE A 10 7.11 2.33 7.16
CA PHE A 10 8.12 2.80 8.08
C PHE A 10 7.46 3.23 9.39
N THR A 11 7.69 2.48 10.45
CA THR A 11 7.12 2.71 11.78
C THR A 11 8.21 2.83 12.85
N GLY A 12 9.32 3.51 12.50
CA GLY A 12 10.56 3.49 13.26
C GLY A 12 11.59 2.56 12.64
N GLU A 13 11.12 1.54 11.92
CA GLU A 13 11.93 0.66 11.09
C GLU A 13 11.10 0.22 9.88
N LEU A 14 11.76 -0.28 8.85
CA LEU A 14 11.07 -0.76 7.64
C LEU A 14 10.44 -2.13 7.93
N GLU A 15 9.17 -2.26 7.57
CA GLU A 15 8.45 -3.53 7.68
C GLU A 15 7.48 -3.71 6.52
N TYR A 16 7.16 -4.97 6.21
CA TYR A 16 6.13 -5.30 5.23
C TYR A 16 4.89 -5.79 5.95
N ARG A 17 3.72 -5.32 5.48
CA ARG A 17 2.44 -5.83 5.95
C ARG A 17 1.73 -6.48 4.77
N ALA A 18 1.33 -7.74 4.93
CA ALA A 18 0.69 -8.51 3.89
C ALA A 18 -0.83 -8.30 3.90
N PHE A 19 -1.40 -8.15 2.72
CA PHE A 19 -2.85 -8.05 2.51
C PHE A 19 -3.26 -9.04 1.42
N GLU A 20 -4.33 -9.79 1.66
CA GLU A 20 -4.91 -10.65 0.64
C GLU A 20 -5.86 -9.85 -0.24
N TYR A 21 -5.95 -10.21 -1.52
CA TYR A 21 -6.88 -9.59 -2.46
C TYR A 21 -7.31 -10.61 -3.51
N GLU A 22 -8.39 -10.30 -4.24
CA GLU A 22 -8.86 -11.12 -5.35
C GLU A 22 -8.36 -10.48 -6.64
N PRO A 23 -7.37 -11.08 -7.33
CA PRO A 23 -6.91 -10.56 -8.61
C PRO A 23 -8.03 -10.64 -9.65
N SER A 24 -8.11 -9.66 -10.52
CA SER A 24 -9.01 -9.69 -11.68
C SER A 24 -8.21 -9.76 -12.96
N GLY A 25 -8.79 -10.41 -13.98
CA GLY A 25 -8.14 -10.62 -15.25
C GLY A 25 -7.57 -12.01 -15.40
N SER A 26 -7.16 -12.34 -16.63
CA SER A 26 -6.65 -13.67 -17.00
C SER A 26 -5.22 -13.66 -17.50
N THR A 27 -4.64 -12.49 -17.77
CA THR A 27 -3.26 -12.35 -18.20
C THR A 27 -2.40 -11.82 -17.06
N ASN A 28 -1.08 -12.05 -17.15
CA ASN A 28 -0.16 -11.53 -16.16
C ASN A 28 -0.23 -10.00 -16.05
N GLU A 29 -0.39 -9.31 -17.18
CA GLU A 29 -0.51 -7.85 -17.19
C GLU A 29 -1.76 -7.38 -16.44
N GLU A 30 -2.91 -8.04 -16.69
CA GLU A 30 -4.16 -7.70 -16.01
C GLU A 30 -4.06 -7.95 -14.50
N ILE A 31 -3.43 -9.04 -14.10
CA ILE A 31 -3.22 -9.38 -12.69
C ILE A 31 -2.35 -8.34 -12.01
N VAL A 32 -1.26 -7.91 -12.65
CA VAL A 32 -0.37 -6.88 -12.10
C VAL A 32 -1.11 -5.54 -11.97
N ILE A 33 -1.90 -5.17 -12.97
CA ILE A 33 -2.69 -3.94 -12.92
C ILE A 33 -3.69 -4.01 -11.77
N SER A 34 -4.39 -5.13 -11.60
CA SER A 34 -5.36 -5.27 -10.50
C SER A 34 -4.68 -5.22 -9.13
N CYS A 35 -3.47 -5.76 -9.01
CA CYS A 35 -2.68 -5.65 -7.79
C CYS A 35 -2.36 -4.20 -7.46
N SER A 36 -1.88 -3.44 -8.44
CA SER A 36 -1.53 -2.03 -8.25
C SER A 36 -2.75 -1.20 -7.87
N GLU A 37 -3.88 -1.42 -8.53
CA GLU A 37 -5.12 -0.73 -8.21
C GLU A 37 -5.58 -1.02 -6.78
N ARG A 38 -5.52 -2.30 -6.38
CA ARG A 38 -5.89 -2.67 -5.01
C ARG A 38 -4.91 -2.11 -3.98
N ALA A 39 -3.62 -2.05 -4.31
CA ALA A 39 -2.62 -1.44 -3.44
C ALA A 39 -2.91 0.04 -3.20
N GLU A 40 -3.32 0.77 -4.26
CA GLU A 40 -3.71 2.17 -4.12
C GLU A 40 -4.95 2.34 -3.25
N GLU A 41 -5.95 1.47 -3.41
CA GLU A 41 -7.14 1.49 -2.56
C GLU A 41 -6.78 1.24 -1.09
N LEU A 42 -5.92 0.27 -0.81
CA LEU A 42 -5.45 -0.03 0.54
C LEU A 42 -4.70 1.16 1.13
N ARG A 43 -3.83 1.79 0.34
CA ARG A 43 -3.12 3.00 0.76
C ARG A 43 -4.11 4.08 1.21
N ASP A 44 -5.15 4.31 0.44
CA ASP A 44 -6.15 5.34 0.75
C ASP A 44 -7.01 4.96 1.97
N GLU A 45 -7.23 3.65 2.19
CA GLU A 45 -7.97 3.17 3.35
C GLU A 45 -7.20 3.30 4.66
N ILE A 46 -5.89 3.01 4.65
CA ILE A 46 -5.09 2.94 5.88
C ILE A 46 -4.25 4.18 6.14
N SER A 47 -4.18 5.10 5.19
CA SER A 47 -3.34 6.30 5.31
C SER A 47 -4.03 7.54 4.77
N THR A 48 -3.44 8.69 5.09
CA THR A 48 -3.86 9.99 4.57
C THR A 48 -2.64 10.66 3.95
N HIS A 49 -2.79 11.20 2.75
CA HIS A 49 -1.73 11.97 2.10
C HIS A 49 -1.62 13.35 2.76
N SER A 50 -0.42 13.73 3.12
CA SER A 50 -0.14 15.06 3.68
C SER A 50 0.87 15.79 2.80
N TRP A 51 0.55 17.04 2.46
CA TRP A 51 1.39 17.90 1.63
C TRP A 51 2.30 18.81 2.45
N ASP A 52 1.90 19.14 3.66
CA ASP A 52 2.49 20.17 4.51
C ASP A 52 2.94 19.65 5.89
N ASP A 53 3.10 18.36 6.03
CA ASP A 53 3.57 17.78 7.28
C ASP A 53 5.03 18.20 7.52
N PRO A 54 5.41 18.60 8.77
CA PRO A 54 6.79 18.95 9.09
C PRO A 54 7.81 17.85 8.80
N ARG A 55 7.37 16.59 8.75
CA ARG A 55 8.22 15.43 8.43
C ARG A 55 8.42 15.24 6.93
N GLY A 56 7.71 16.02 6.09
CA GLY A 56 7.75 15.91 4.65
C GLY A 56 6.45 15.41 4.05
N GLN A 57 6.32 15.57 2.73
CA GLN A 57 5.17 15.10 1.98
C GLN A 57 5.15 13.58 1.92
N GLY A 58 3.99 12.96 2.12
CA GLY A 58 3.84 11.51 2.02
C GLY A 58 2.52 11.00 2.54
N PHE A 59 2.41 9.67 2.59
CA PHE A 59 1.23 8.98 3.11
C PHE A 59 1.49 8.56 4.55
N TYR A 60 0.73 9.12 5.46
CA TYR A 60 0.87 8.87 6.90
C TYR A 60 -0.26 7.97 7.37
N LEU A 61 0.09 6.90 8.08
CA LEU A 61 -0.90 5.95 8.60
C LEU A 61 -1.90 6.65 9.52
N LYS A 62 -3.17 6.30 9.38
CA LYS A 62 -4.26 6.92 10.16
C LYS A 62 -4.15 6.66 11.64
N ASP A 63 -3.48 5.57 12.04
CA ASP A 63 -3.22 5.25 13.45
C ASP A 63 -2.02 6.00 14.04
N GLY A 64 -1.34 6.80 13.23
CA GLY A 64 -0.21 7.61 13.69
C GLY A 64 1.10 6.86 13.90
N THR A 65 1.19 5.59 13.50
CA THR A 65 2.38 4.77 13.78
C THR A 65 3.50 4.95 12.77
N GLY A 66 3.23 5.48 11.58
CA GLY A 66 4.27 5.64 10.57
C GLY A 66 3.76 6.07 9.22
N THR A 67 4.53 5.73 8.18
CA THR A 67 4.26 6.14 6.81
C THR A 67 4.28 4.93 5.87
N ILE A 68 3.65 5.09 4.69
CA ILE A 68 3.74 4.12 3.61
C ILE A 68 4.88 4.51 2.68
N GLN A 69 5.77 3.57 2.40
CA GLN A 69 6.93 3.77 1.52
C GLN A 69 6.70 3.20 0.12
N GLY A 70 5.84 2.21 -0.02
CA GLY A 70 5.58 1.59 -1.31
C GLY A 70 4.85 0.27 -1.17
N HIS A 71 4.79 -0.49 -2.27
CA HIS A 71 4.18 -1.82 -2.26
C HIS A 71 4.88 -2.75 -3.24
N ILE A 72 4.69 -4.05 -3.03
CA ILE A 72 5.19 -5.11 -3.91
C ILE A 72 4.01 -6.02 -4.25
N CYS A 73 3.90 -6.36 -5.52
CA CYS A 73 2.88 -7.30 -6.01
C CYS A 73 3.46 -8.70 -6.27
#